data_43ba4b1c87c3fddc1da04a6641531620
#
_entry.id   43ba4b1c87c3fddc1da04a6641531620
#
_cell.length_a   1.000
_cell.length_b   1.000
_cell.length_c   1.000
_cell.angle_alpha   90.00
_cell.angle_beta   90.00
_cell.angle_gamma   90.00
#
_symmetry.space_group_name_H-M   'P 1'
#
loop_
_entity.id
_entity.type
_entity.pdbx_description
1 polymer ?
#
loop_
_entity_poly.entity_id
_entity_poly.type
_entity_poly.pdbx_seq_one_letter_code
_entity_poly.pdbx_strand_id
1 'polypeptide(L)'
;MKYAHAPFVGGHRVSARASILVVLALLAFAFVPTTRAVPPPDADPFYAASVDLGTHPAGAVLRTRSIALYGLPLPVSAWQVQYRTNDANGLPIAGMTTVLAPNWPWFGPGQRPLLSYQIAEDSLGSRCAPSYALRGGWDLGGANTYIDTPFIAEALRRGWAVVTSDYEGPESRFLDGVNAGRAVLDGIRAARALAPDGVGPASPVGGWGYSGGAFATLWAAQMQSEYAPDVQFAGVTAGGIPADWPAMVHGVDGGTQAGLAMLALTAIAKNEPNSGVLELLNERGRSNFAEDVNACGPDFVVKYINAHVDDFAAVPDVLSHPDFRAATDRQELGGGAPVTPMYLYHSTTDNVIPVAGFTDLLGRYCAQGADITSVHSTLPGHNPTAVGEAAGAMGFLADRFAGVPVAPGCHGR
;
A
#
# COMPACT_ATOMS: atom_id res chain seq x y z
N MET A 1 -62.27 27.96 -34.64
CA MET A 1 -61.86 26.59 -35.03
C MET A 1 -60.69 26.21 -34.13
N LYS A 2 -60.91 25.59 -32.99
CA LYS A 2 -60.91 24.15 -32.63
C LYS A 2 -59.77 23.37 -33.23
N TYR A 3 -58.78 22.98 -32.35
CA TYR A 3 -58.35 21.63 -31.98
C TYR A 3 -57.18 21.82 -30.99
N ALA A 4 -57.29 21.51 -29.77
CA ALA A 4 -57.38 20.25 -29.02
C ALA A 4 -56.00 19.65 -28.68
N HIS A 5 -55.81 19.56 -27.39
CA HIS A 5 -54.65 19.03 -26.62
C HIS A 5 -54.45 17.53 -26.76
N ALA A 6 -53.17 17.09 -26.56
CA ALA A 6 -52.90 15.87 -25.81
C ALA A 6 -51.56 15.94 -25.08
N PRO A 7 -51.45 15.55 -23.80
CA PRO A 7 -50.19 15.49 -23.06
C PRO A 7 -49.56 14.11 -23.19
N PHE A 8 -48.25 14.05 -23.44
CA PHE A 8 -47.47 12.83 -23.33
C PHE A 8 -46.85 12.73 -21.92
N VAL A 9 -47.42 11.86 -21.11
CA VAL A 9 -46.84 11.40 -19.84
C VAL A 9 -45.95 10.22 -20.15
N GLY A 10 -44.65 10.41 -20.17
CA GLY A 10 -43.64 9.36 -20.28
C GLY A 10 -43.25 8.86 -18.89
N GLY A 11 -43.94 7.86 -18.36
CA GLY A 11 -43.54 7.18 -17.13
C GLY A 11 -42.32 6.28 -17.39
N HIS A 12 -41.17 6.61 -16.82
CA HIS A 12 -40.02 5.70 -16.75
C HIS A 12 -40.34 4.55 -15.78
N ARG A 13 -40.66 3.38 -16.33
CA ARG A 13 -40.69 2.13 -15.56
C ARG A 13 -39.23 1.73 -15.26
N VAL A 14 -38.74 2.07 -14.08
CA VAL A 14 -37.53 1.45 -13.52
C VAL A 14 -37.82 -0.03 -13.35
N SER A 15 -37.10 -0.89 -14.07
CA SER A 15 -37.37 -2.31 -14.11
C SER A 15 -37.12 -2.95 -12.74
N ALA A 16 -38.10 -3.65 -12.19
CA ALA A 16 -38.02 -4.40 -10.94
C ALA A 16 -36.86 -5.43 -10.88
N ARG A 17 -36.23 -5.69 -12.02
CA ARG A 17 -35.07 -6.63 -12.11
C ARG A 17 -33.76 -6.07 -11.54
N ALA A 18 -33.58 -4.76 -11.56
CA ALA A 18 -32.38 -4.14 -10.96
C ALA A 18 -32.44 -4.15 -9.43
N SER A 19 -33.62 -3.99 -8.84
CA SER A 19 -33.80 -4.00 -7.38
C SER A 19 -33.63 -5.41 -6.77
N ILE A 20 -33.95 -6.47 -7.51
CA ILE A 20 -33.83 -7.87 -7.04
C ILE A 20 -32.38 -8.30 -7.00
N LEU A 21 -31.54 -7.83 -7.93
CA LEU A 21 -30.08 -8.15 -7.95
C LEU A 21 -29.31 -7.50 -6.79
N VAL A 22 -29.70 -6.29 -6.39
CA VAL A 22 -29.08 -5.60 -5.24
C VAL A 22 -29.51 -6.25 -3.92
N VAL A 23 -30.75 -6.69 -3.77
CA VAL A 23 -31.23 -7.38 -2.57
C VAL A 23 -30.63 -8.80 -2.46
N LEU A 24 -30.42 -9.51 -3.56
CA LEU A 24 -29.75 -10.82 -3.56
C LEU A 24 -28.26 -10.71 -3.25
N ALA A 25 -27.59 -9.63 -3.66
CA ALA A 25 -26.20 -9.36 -3.26
C ALA A 25 -26.07 -9.07 -1.75
N LEU A 26 -27.05 -8.37 -1.15
CA LEU A 26 -27.08 -8.10 0.29
C LEU A 26 -27.47 -9.32 1.14
N LEU A 27 -28.25 -10.25 0.59
CA LEU A 27 -28.63 -11.49 1.29
C LEU A 27 -27.54 -12.58 1.23
N ALA A 28 -26.63 -12.53 0.25
CA ALA A 28 -25.49 -13.44 0.19
C ALA A 28 -24.47 -13.20 1.33
N PHE A 29 -24.48 -12.04 1.98
CA PHE A 29 -23.65 -11.76 3.15
C PHE A 29 -24.22 -12.32 4.47
N ALA A 30 -25.44 -12.87 4.49
CA ALA A 30 -26.09 -13.32 5.72
C ALA A 30 -25.77 -14.78 6.13
N PHE A 31 -24.98 -15.51 5.34
CA PHE A 31 -24.49 -16.85 5.69
C PHE A 31 -22.95 -16.84 5.82
N VAL A 32 -22.43 -16.04 6.74
CA VAL A 32 -21.07 -16.27 7.21
C VAL A 32 -21.15 -17.40 8.26
N PRO A 33 -20.56 -18.58 8.00
CA PRO A 33 -20.43 -19.57 9.06
C PRO A 33 -19.71 -18.86 10.23
N THR A 34 -20.11 -19.16 11.46
CA THR A 34 -19.44 -18.70 12.68
C THR A 34 -18.00 -19.22 12.69
N THR A 35 -17.15 -18.63 11.87
CA THR A 35 -15.70 -18.86 11.92
C THR A 35 -15.21 -18.26 13.23
N ARG A 36 -14.49 -19.07 13.99
CA ARG A 36 -13.79 -18.60 15.19
C ARG A 36 -13.06 -17.32 14.84
N ALA A 37 -13.29 -16.24 15.60
CA ALA A 37 -12.64 -14.95 15.33
C ALA A 37 -11.12 -15.16 15.19
N VAL A 38 -10.55 -14.62 14.12
CA VAL A 38 -9.11 -14.70 13.88
C VAL A 38 -8.41 -13.87 14.97
N PRO A 39 -7.47 -14.41 15.73
CA PRO A 39 -6.79 -13.63 16.76
C PRO A 39 -5.98 -12.49 16.11
N PRO A 40 -5.99 -11.29 16.68
CA PRO A 40 -5.15 -10.19 16.18
C PRO A 40 -3.65 -10.55 16.32
N PRO A 41 -2.77 -9.88 15.55
CA PRO A 41 -1.34 -10.21 15.54
C PRO A 41 -0.70 -10.27 16.93
N ASP A 42 -1.01 -9.34 17.81
CA ASP A 42 -0.45 -9.30 19.18
C ASP A 42 -0.89 -10.48 20.05
N ALA A 43 -2.01 -11.13 19.74
CA ALA A 43 -2.53 -12.30 20.45
C ALA A 43 -2.26 -13.62 19.69
N ASP A 44 -1.63 -13.57 18.52
CA ASP A 44 -1.32 -14.74 17.71
C ASP A 44 0.18 -15.09 17.82
N PRO A 45 0.53 -16.22 18.47
CA PRO A 45 1.93 -16.63 18.65
C PRO A 45 2.70 -16.80 17.32
N PHE A 46 2.01 -16.89 16.18
CA PHE A 46 2.66 -16.96 14.88
C PHE A 46 3.41 -15.68 14.50
N TYR A 47 2.99 -14.52 15.02
CA TYR A 47 3.65 -13.24 14.78
C TYR A 47 4.81 -12.97 15.74
N ALA A 48 4.90 -13.73 16.83
CA ALA A 48 5.98 -13.54 17.80
C ALA A 48 7.36 -13.79 17.16
N ALA A 49 8.30 -12.87 17.38
CA ALA A 49 9.66 -12.99 16.92
C ALA A 49 10.39 -14.18 17.57
N SER A 50 11.27 -14.87 16.83
CA SER A 50 12.18 -15.84 17.42
C SER A 50 13.35 -15.12 18.09
N VAL A 51 13.98 -15.78 19.08
CA VAL A 51 15.09 -15.20 19.86
C VAL A 51 16.42 -15.15 19.10
N ASP A 52 16.52 -15.80 17.96
CA ASP A 52 17.74 -16.02 17.18
C ASP A 52 17.75 -15.27 15.82
N LEU A 53 16.92 -14.23 15.68
CA LEU A 53 16.78 -13.47 14.44
C LEU A 53 18.11 -13.03 13.82
N GLY A 54 19.07 -12.63 14.65
CA GLY A 54 20.38 -12.15 14.20
C GLY A 54 21.25 -13.23 13.52
N THR A 55 20.92 -14.51 13.67
CA THR A 55 21.65 -15.63 13.06
C THR A 55 21.18 -15.96 11.64
N HIS A 56 20.03 -15.43 11.24
CA HIS A 56 19.43 -15.68 9.93
C HIS A 56 19.77 -14.55 8.94
N PRO A 57 20.02 -14.85 7.67
CA PRO A 57 20.19 -13.81 6.65
C PRO A 57 18.86 -13.10 6.36
N ALA A 58 18.93 -11.90 5.81
CA ALA A 58 17.79 -11.13 5.37
C ALA A 58 16.97 -11.91 4.32
N GLY A 59 15.64 -11.93 4.45
CA GLY A 59 14.73 -12.72 3.65
C GLY A 59 14.59 -14.19 4.05
N ALA A 60 15.33 -14.67 5.07
CA ALA A 60 15.19 -16.05 5.55
C ALA A 60 13.78 -16.31 6.09
N VAL A 61 13.17 -17.39 5.63
CA VAL A 61 11.88 -17.87 6.16
C VAL A 61 12.07 -18.43 7.56
N LEU A 62 11.33 -17.88 8.51
CA LEU A 62 11.34 -18.32 9.92
C LEU A 62 10.22 -19.32 10.20
N ARG A 63 9.03 -19.03 9.71
CA ARG A 63 7.82 -19.86 9.88
C ARG A 63 6.89 -19.69 8.69
N THR A 64 6.10 -20.72 8.40
CA THR A 64 5.04 -20.69 7.42
C THR A 64 3.77 -21.32 7.95
N ARG A 65 2.62 -20.82 7.51
CA ARG A 65 1.34 -21.51 7.69
C ARG A 65 0.44 -21.27 6.48
N SER A 66 -0.32 -22.27 6.11
CA SER A 66 -1.42 -22.08 5.14
C SER A 66 -2.56 -21.32 5.81
N ILE A 67 -3.20 -20.45 5.06
CA ILE A 67 -4.36 -19.67 5.52
C ILE A 67 -5.52 -19.80 4.54
N ALA A 68 -6.74 -19.66 5.05
CA ALA A 68 -7.92 -19.37 4.22
C ALA A 68 -7.95 -17.87 3.96
N LEU A 69 -8.16 -17.50 2.70
CA LEU A 69 -8.30 -16.09 2.31
C LEU A 69 -9.72 -15.60 2.56
N TYR A 70 -9.80 -14.36 3.01
CA TYR A 70 -11.05 -13.64 3.12
C TYR A 70 -11.17 -12.62 1.96
N GLY A 71 -12.37 -12.49 1.40
CA GLY A 71 -12.64 -11.49 0.36
C GLY A 71 -12.11 -11.81 -1.06
N LEU A 72 -11.46 -12.96 -1.26
CA LEU A 72 -10.93 -13.39 -2.56
C LEU A 72 -11.51 -14.75 -2.97
N PRO A 73 -12.65 -14.79 -3.67
CA PRO A 73 -13.29 -16.05 -4.08
C PRO A 73 -12.62 -16.63 -5.34
N LEU A 74 -11.33 -16.89 -5.28
CA LEU A 74 -10.55 -17.52 -6.34
C LEU A 74 -9.94 -18.84 -5.85
N PRO A 75 -9.77 -19.85 -6.71
CA PRO A 75 -9.08 -21.09 -6.38
C PRO A 75 -7.57 -20.85 -6.29
N VAL A 76 -7.13 -20.29 -5.17
CA VAL A 76 -5.74 -19.96 -4.87
C VAL A 76 -5.30 -20.59 -3.57
N SER A 77 -4.03 -20.92 -3.47
CA SER A 77 -3.37 -21.27 -2.22
C SER A 77 -2.76 -20.00 -1.61
N ALA A 78 -2.83 -19.91 -0.27
CA ALA A 78 -2.33 -18.77 0.45
C ALA A 78 -1.53 -19.19 1.68
N TRP A 79 -0.45 -18.49 1.92
CA TRP A 79 0.42 -18.71 3.07
C TRP A 79 0.77 -17.39 3.73
N GLN A 80 0.80 -17.40 5.06
CA GLN A 80 1.55 -16.42 5.82
C GLN A 80 2.96 -16.95 6.03
N VAL A 81 3.93 -16.08 5.80
CA VAL A 81 5.35 -16.36 5.93
C VAL A 81 5.96 -15.32 6.86
N GLN A 82 6.41 -15.76 8.02
CA GLN A 82 7.26 -14.94 8.87
C GLN A 82 8.69 -15.05 8.34
N TYR A 83 9.35 -13.92 8.17
CA TYR A 83 10.70 -13.87 7.64
C TYR A 83 11.56 -12.89 8.43
N ARG A 84 12.87 -13.05 8.33
CA ARG A 84 13.84 -12.13 8.92
C ARG A 84 14.05 -10.94 7.99
N THR A 85 13.96 -9.72 8.53
CA THR A 85 14.32 -8.49 7.84
C THR A 85 15.06 -7.55 8.81
N ASN A 86 15.36 -6.32 8.38
CA ASN A 86 15.97 -5.29 9.24
C ASN A 86 15.04 -4.08 9.35
N ASP A 87 15.02 -3.47 10.52
CA ASP A 87 14.45 -2.14 10.70
C ASP A 87 15.31 -1.05 10.03
N ALA A 88 14.90 0.21 10.11
CA ALA A 88 15.65 1.34 9.54
C ALA A 88 17.06 1.49 10.11
N ASN A 89 17.31 1.05 11.34
CA ASN A 89 18.61 1.10 12.00
C ASN A 89 19.52 -0.10 11.69
N GLY A 90 19.03 -1.07 10.90
CA GLY A 90 19.74 -2.30 10.57
C GLY A 90 19.61 -3.40 11.62
N LEU A 91 18.75 -3.22 12.62
CA LEU A 91 18.50 -4.25 13.62
C LEU A 91 17.60 -5.36 13.03
N PRO A 92 17.89 -6.64 13.33
CA PRO A 92 17.07 -7.75 12.83
C PRO A 92 15.69 -7.76 13.50
N ILE A 93 14.66 -7.81 12.66
CA ILE A 93 13.24 -7.92 13.06
C ILE A 93 12.55 -9.06 12.33
N ALA A 94 11.41 -9.51 12.86
CA ALA A 94 10.55 -10.48 12.18
C ALA A 94 9.48 -9.75 11.37
N GLY A 95 9.59 -9.80 10.04
CA GLY A 95 8.58 -9.33 9.12
C GLY A 95 7.52 -10.40 8.84
N MET A 96 6.38 -9.97 8.31
CA MET A 96 5.30 -10.85 7.87
C MET A 96 4.97 -10.57 6.41
N THR A 97 4.76 -11.62 5.62
CA THR A 97 4.24 -11.49 4.26
C THR A 97 3.17 -12.54 4.00
N THR A 98 2.21 -12.19 3.14
CA THR A 98 1.22 -13.12 2.62
C THR A 98 1.59 -13.45 1.17
N VAL A 99 1.72 -14.73 0.87
CA VAL A 99 2.02 -15.23 -0.48
C VAL A 99 0.79 -15.94 -1.02
N LEU A 100 0.40 -15.59 -2.23
CA LEU A 100 -0.77 -16.10 -2.93
C LEU A 100 -0.34 -16.72 -4.25
N ALA A 101 -0.82 -17.92 -4.56
CA ALA A 101 -0.55 -18.55 -5.85
C ALA A 101 -1.80 -19.22 -6.42
N PRO A 102 -2.09 -19.03 -7.73
CA PRO A 102 -3.18 -19.75 -8.39
C PRO A 102 -2.99 -21.27 -8.33
N ASN A 103 -4.10 -22.00 -8.10
CA ASN A 103 -4.10 -23.47 -8.05
C ASN A 103 -4.12 -24.13 -9.46
N TRP A 104 -3.79 -23.37 -10.50
CA TRP A 104 -3.64 -23.87 -11.87
C TRP A 104 -2.23 -23.61 -12.38
N PRO A 105 -1.74 -24.44 -13.32
CA PRO A 105 -0.39 -24.30 -13.86
C PRO A 105 -0.16 -22.94 -14.52
N TRP A 106 1.09 -22.47 -14.48
CA TRP A 106 1.49 -21.34 -15.31
C TRP A 106 1.67 -21.81 -16.76
N PHE A 107 1.00 -21.14 -17.70
CA PHE A 107 1.03 -21.46 -19.12
C PHE A 107 1.86 -20.48 -19.95
N GLY A 108 2.41 -19.44 -19.32
CA GLY A 108 3.26 -18.46 -19.97
C GLY A 108 4.72 -18.94 -20.10
N PRO A 109 5.58 -18.14 -20.72
CA PRO A 109 6.99 -18.47 -20.86
C PRO A 109 7.72 -18.44 -19.51
N GLY A 110 8.72 -19.30 -19.36
CA GLY A 110 9.57 -19.32 -18.16
C GLY A 110 8.86 -19.69 -16.87
N GLN A 111 9.39 -19.21 -15.77
CA GLN A 111 8.79 -19.39 -14.45
C GLN A 111 7.62 -18.40 -14.24
N ARG A 112 6.67 -18.77 -13.37
CA ARG A 112 5.53 -17.94 -12.99
C ARG A 112 6.00 -16.59 -12.49
N PRO A 113 5.47 -15.46 -13.01
CA PRO A 113 5.79 -14.14 -12.49
C PRO A 113 5.34 -13.99 -11.03
N LEU A 114 6.10 -13.21 -10.27
CA LEU A 114 5.81 -12.83 -8.90
C LEU A 114 5.55 -11.32 -8.84
N LEU A 115 4.33 -10.93 -8.55
CA LEU A 115 3.98 -9.54 -8.26
C LEU A 115 4.14 -9.26 -6.78
N SER A 116 5.04 -8.35 -6.41
CA SER A 116 5.07 -7.74 -5.09
C SER A 116 4.11 -6.56 -5.09
N TYR A 117 2.96 -6.75 -4.43
CA TYR A 117 1.90 -5.76 -4.33
C TYR A 117 1.88 -5.15 -2.94
N GLN A 118 2.09 -3.85 -2.82
CA GLN A 118 2.06 -3.13 -1.56
C GLN A 118 0.69 -2.49 -1.37
N ILE A 119 -0.06 -3.06 -0.43
CA ILE A 119 -1.33 -2.49 0.04
C ILE A 119 -1.03 -1.24 0.86
N ALA A 120 -1.78 -0.17 0.70
CA ALA A 120 -1.63 1.02 1.55
C ALA A 120 -2.05 0.67 2.99
N GLU A 121 -1.06 0.45 3.88
CA GLU A 121 -1.32 0.15 5.29
C GLU A 121 -1.75 1.40 6.04
N ASP A 122 -0.96 2.48 5.91
CA ASP A 122 -1.19 3.81 6.47
C ASP A 122 -1.67 3.76 7.93
N SER A 123 -0.89 3.11 8.81
CA SER A 123 -1.40 2.71 10.11
C SER A 123 -0.30 2.67 11.17
N LEU A 124 -0.72 2.65 12.47
CA LEU A 124 0.20 2.59 13.61
C LEU A 124 0.01 1.35 14.48
N GLY A 125 -0.89 0.45 14.11
CA GLY A 125 -1.22 -0.73 14.89
C GLY A 125 -1.15 -2.04 14.11
N SER A 126 -0.60 -3.09 14.69
CA SER A 126 -0.45 -4.42 14.08
C SER A 126 -1.78 -5.03 13.61
N ARG A 127 -2.92 -4.66 14.24
CA ARG A 127 -4.27 -5.09 13.83
C ARG A 127 -4.69 -4.55 12.46
N CYS A 128 -3.96 -3.58 11.94
CA CYS A 128 -4.23 -2.94 10.64
C CYS A 128 -3.49 -3.64 9.50
N ALA A 129 -2.57 -4.54 9.82
CA ALA A 129 -1.69 -5.19 8.85
C ALA A 129 -2.45 -6.02 7.80
N PRO A 130 -2.04 -5.95 6.51
CA PRO A 130 -2.64 -6.71 5.42
C PRO A 130 -2.70 -8.22 5.68
N SER A 131 -1.67 -8.79 6.31
CA SER A 131 -1.64 -10.21 6.62
C SER A 131 -2.74 -10.63 7.60
N TYR A 132 -3.15 -9.75 8.51
CA TYR A 132 -4.27 -9.99 9.41
C TYR A 132 -5.61 -9.88 8.68
N ALA A 133 -5.81 -8.81 7.90
CA ALA A 133 -7.05 -8.58 7.16
C ALA A 133 -7.32 -9.68 6.12
N LEU A 134 -6.30 -10.10 5.35
CA LEU A 134 -6.43 -11.11 4.28
C LEU A 134 -6.85 -12.50 4.81
N ARG A 135 -6.63 -12.82 6.06
CA ARG A 135 -7.12 -14.06 6.67
C ARG A 135 -8.44 -13.91 7.44
N GLY A 136 -9.11 -12.77 7.28
CA GLY A 136 -10.42 -12.51 7.89
C GLY A 136 -10.36 -11.88 9.27
N GLY A 137 -9.25 -11.24 9.63
CA GLY A 137 -9.18 -10.30 10.71
C GLY A 137 -9.99 -9.06 10.35
N TRP A 138 -11.22 -8.96 10.89
CA TRP A 138 -12.14 -7.89 10.55
C TRP A 138 -12.00 -6.72 11.52
N ASP A 139 -11.54 -5.59 10.99
CA ASP A 139 -11.51 -4.30 11.64
C ASP A 139 -11.67 -3.20 10.57
N LEU A 140 -12.09 -2.00 10.94
CA LEU A 140 -12.09 -0.85 10.03
C LEU A 140 -10.68 -0.61 9.46
N GLY A 141 -9.64 -0.92 10.23
CA GLY A 141 -8.25 -0.87 9.80
C GLY A 141 -7.91 -1.72 8.59
N GLY A 142 -8.65 -2.81 8.34
CA GLY A 142 -8.50 -3.63 7.14
C GLY A 142 -9.12 -3.05 5.88
N ALA A 143 -9.76 -1.89 5.94
CA ALA A 143 -10.51 -1.32 4.80
C ALA A 143 -9.63 -1.16 3.55
N ASN A 144 -8.41 -0.64 3.68
CA ASN A 144 -7.49 -0.47 2.56
C ASN A 144 -7.13 -1.82 1.91
N THR A 145 -6.92 -2.87 2.70
CA THR A 145 -6.68 -4.23 2.19
C THR A 145 -7.82 -4.70 1.29
N TYR A 146 -9.07 -4.47 1.70
CA TYR A 146 -10.23 -4.91 0.90
C TYR A 146 -10.44 -4.06 -0.35
N ILE A 147 -10.09 -2.77 -0.33
CA ILE A 147 -10.12 -1.88 -1.49
C ILE A 147 -9.11 -2.36 -2.55
N ASP A 148 -7.94 -2.86 -2.13
CA ASP A 148 -6.87 -3.31 -3.03
C ASP A 148 -7.03 -4.75 -3.51
N THR A 149 -7.88 -5.56 -2.85
CA THR A 149 -8.15 -6.95 -3.22
C THR A 149 -8.49 -7.17 -4.70
N PRO A 150 -9.26 -6.30 -5.41
CA PRO A 150 -9.51 -6.45 -6.84
C PRO A 150 -8.26 -6.44 -7.73
N PHE A 151 -7.23 -5.65 -7.38
CA PHE A 151 -5.97 -5.60 -8.13
C PHE A 151 -5.16 -6.88 -7.94
N ILE A 152 -5.13 -7.39 -6.70
CA ILE A 152 -4.54 -8.70 -6.37
C ILE A 152 -5.28 -9.82 -7.13
N ALA A 153 -6.62 -9.78 -7.14
CA ALA A 153 -7.44 -10.76 -7.86
C ALA A 153 -7.14 -10.77 -9.36
N GLU A 154 -6.96 -9.60 -9.97
CA GLU A 154 -6.61 -9.50 -11.39
C GLU A 154 -5.22 -10.10 -11.69
N ALA A 155 -4.21 -9.84 -10.85
CA ALA A 155 -2.89 -10.44 -10.98
C ALA A 155 -2.96 -11.98 -10.90
N LEU A 156 -3.69 -12.50 -9.92
CA LEU A 156 -3.91 -13.94 -9.76
C LEU A 156 -4.65 -14.54 -10.96
N ARG A 157 -5.69 -13.86 -11.51
CA ARG A 157 -6.40 -14.32 -12.72
C ARG A 157 -5.50 -14.37 -13.96
N ARG A 158 -4.48 -13.52 -14.05
CA ARG A 158 -3.44 -13.58 -15.09
C ARG A 158 -2.45 -14.74 -14.88
N GLY A 159 -2.60 -15.48 -13.79
CA GLY A 159 -1.75 -16.60 -13.43
C GLY A 159 -0.48 -16.20 -12.69
N TRP A 160 -0.30 -14.94 -12.30
CA TRP A 160 0.84 -14.50 -11.50
C TRP A 160 0.68 -14.93 -10.04
N ALA A 161 1.77 -15.22 -9.37
CA ALA A 161 1.78 -15.27 -7.91
C ALA A 161 1.87 -13.84 -7.36
N VAL A 162 1.35 -13.63 -6.15
CA VAL A 162 1.38 -12.34 -5.48
C VAL A 162 2.04 -12.50 -4.12
N VAL A 163 2.90 -11.57 -3.76
CA VAL A 163 3.42 -11.38 -2.41
C VAL A 163 3.04 -9.99 -1.92
N THR A 164 2.46 -9.91 -0.72
CA THR A 164 2.14 -8.66 -0.05
C THR A 164 2.68 -8.71 1.36
N SER A 165 3.61 -7.81 1.66
CA SER A 165 4.28 -7.73 2.96
C SER A 165 3.60 -6.70 3.85
N ASP A 166 3.55 -6.95 5.16
CA ASP A 166 3.28 -5.94 6.18
C ASP A 166 4.53 -5.06 6.28
N TYR A 167 4.67 -4.11 5.36
CA TYR A 167 5.91 -3.36 5.16
C TYR A 167 6.18 -2.31 6.26
N GLU A 168 5.17 -1.93 7.01
CA GLU A 168 5.35 -1.10 8.20
C GLU A 168 5.99 -1.89 9.36
N GLY A 169 6.04 -3.22 9.22
CA GLY A 169 6.70 -4.12 10.15
C GLY A 169 5.90 -4.39 11.44
N PRO A 170 6.50 -5.12 12.40
CA PRO A 170 5.78 -5.55 13.60
C PRO A 170 5.36 -4.38 14.52
N GLU A 171 6.00 -3.23 14.40
CA GLU A 171 5.67 -2.02 15.17
C GLU A 171 4.77 -1.04 14.42
N SER A 172 4.34 -1.39 13.19
CA SER A 172 3.53 -0.54 12.30
C SER A 172 4.12 0.87 12.19
N ARG A 173 5.32 0.93 11.57
CA ARG A 173 6.12 2.15 11.42
C ARG A 173 5.72 2.91 10.15
N PHE A 174 4.54 3.48 10.15
CA PHE A 174 4.12 4.37 9.07
C PHE A 174 5.14 5.51 8.88
N LEU A 175 5.37 5.95 7.65
CA LEU A 175 6.40 6.96 7.35
C LEU A 175 7.85 6.53 7.70
N ASP A 176 8.17 5.25 7.57
CA ASP A 176 9.55 4.77 7.66
C ASP A 176 9.91 4.05 6.35
N GLY A 177 10.38 4.85 5.39
CA GLY A 177 10.66 4.37 4.03
C GLY A 177 11.76 3.33 3.97
N VAL A 178 12.79 3.45 4.81
CA VAL A 178 13.90 2.47 4.87
C VAL A 178 13.39 1.13 5.40
N ASN A 179 12.60 1.15 6.47
CA ASN A 179 11.95 -0.05 7.01
C ASN A 179 11.04 -0.70 5.95
N ALA A 180 10.19 0.09 5.29
CA ALA A 180 9.27 -0.38 4.27
C ALA A 180 10.00 -1.01 3.07
N GLY A 181 11.02 -0.35 2.54
CA GLY A 181 11.81 -0.87 1.41
C GLY A 181 12.50 -2.20 1.73
N ARG A 182 13.10 -2.33 2.92
CA ARG A 182 13.71 -3.57 3.39
C ARG A 182 12.69 -4.69 3.56
N ALA A 183 11.55 -4.40 4.19
CA ALA A 183 10.49 -5.39 4.40
C ALA A 183 9.93 -5.92 3.07
N VAL A 184 9.72 -5.04 2.08
CA VAL A 184 9.27 -5.44 0.74
C VAL A 184 10.30 -6.36 0.05
N LEU A 185 11.57 -5.96 0.02
CA LEU A 185 12.63 -6.73 -0.65
C LEU A 185 12.87 -8.09 0.00
N ASP A 186 12.89 -8.14 1.32
CA ASP A 186 13.06 -9.40 2.07
C ASP A 186 11.81 -10.28 2.00
N GLY A 187 10.61 -9.69 1.92
CA GLY A 187 9.36 -10.39 1.65
C GLY A 187 9.37 -11.10 0.28
N ILE A 188 9.95 -10.48 -0.75
CA ILE A 188 10.16 -11.10 -2.07
C ILE A 188 11.13 -12.28 -1.96
N ARG A 189 12.24 -12.15 -1.22
CA ARG A 189 13.17 -13.24 -0.94
C ARG A 189 12.47 -14.42 -0.26
N ALA A 190 11.66 -14.12 0.77
CA ALA A 190 10.88 -15.11 1.49
C ALA A 190 9.85 -15.82 0.60
N ALA A 191 9.17 -15.09 -0.28
CA ALA A 191 8.23 -15.68 -1.26
C ALA A 191 8.94 -16.60 -2.26
N ARG A 192 10.11 -16.22 -2.74
CA ARG A 192 10.94 -17.09 -3.61
C ARG A 192 11.45 -18.34 -2.86
N ALA A 193 11.80 -18.19 -1.58
CA ALA A 193 12.21 -19.33 -0.75
C ALA A 193 11.06 -20.29 -0.41
N LEU A 194 9.83 -19.77 -0.25
CA LEU A 194 8.63 -20.60 -0.13
C LEU A 194 8.37 -21.39 -1.40
N ALA A 195 8.74 -20.84 -2.57
CA ALA A 195 8.61 -21.44 -3.89
C ALA A 195 7.21 -22.02 -4.18
N PRO A 196 6.14 -21.22 -4.11
CA PRO A 196 4.82 -21.71 -4.47
C PRO A 196 4.82 -22.16 -5.96
N ASP A 197 3.85 -22.98 -6.36
CA ASP A 197 3.83 -23.65 -7.67
C ASP A 197 4.19 -22.74 -8.85
N GLY A 198 5.25 -23.08 -9.55
CA GLY A 198 5.80 -22.38 -10.71
C GLY A 198 6.66 -21.15 -10.38
N VAL A 199 6.77 -20.72 -9.13
CA VAL A 199 7.69 -19.66 -8.69
C VAL A 199 9.06 -20.23 -8.36
N GLY A 200 10.12 -19.54 -8.76
CA GLY A 200 11.47 -19.95 -8.50
C GLY A 200 12.48 -18.81 -8.67
N PRO A 201 13.79 -19.12 -8.65
CA PRO A 201 14.84 -18.10 -8.70
C PRO A 201 14.81 -17.23 -9.96
N ALA A 202 14.35 -17.78 -11.09
CA ALA A 202 14.26 -17.08 -12.37
C ALA A 202 12.86 -16.46 -12.62
N SER A 203 11.95 -16.47 -11.64
CA SER A 203 10.67 -15.78 -11.76
C SER A 203 10.90 -14.28 -11.94
N PRO A 204 10.34 -13.66 -13.00
CA PRO A 204 10.36 -12.22 -13.11
C PRO A 204 9.55 -11.61 -11.98
N VAL A 205 10.09 -10.58 -11.33
CA VAL A 205 9.44 -9.86 -10.22
C VAL A 205 8.97 -8.50 -10.70
N GLY A 206 7.73 -8.15 -10.38
CA GLY A 206 7.22 -6.80 -10.55
C GLY A 206 6.87 -6.19 -9.19
N GLY A 207 6.99 -4.87 -9.08
CA GLY A 207 6.50 -4.11 -7.93
C GLY A 207 5.27 -3.28 -8.30
N TRP A 208 4.27 -3.22 -7.43
CA TRP A 208 3.14 -2.30 -7.62
C TRP A 208 2.53 -1.89 -6.29
N GLY A 209 2.25 -0.59 -6.16
CA GLY A 209 1.51 -0.02 -5.04
C GLY A 209 0.81 1.28 -5.42
N TYR A 210 -0.17 1.67 -4.63
CA TYR A 210 -0.87 2.95 -4.73
C TYR A 210 -0.82 3.68 -3.39
N SER A 211 -0.74 5.04 -3.39
CA SER A 211 -0.71 5.85 -2.16
C SER A 211 0.44 5.43 -1.23
N GLY A 212 0.18 5.10 0.04
CA GLY A 212 1.20 4.55 0.94
C GLY A 212 1.89 3.30 0.40
N GLY A 213 1.17 2.45 -0.34
CA GLY A 213 1.77 1.31 -1.05
C GLY A 213 2.73 1.73 -2.16
N ALA A 214 2.47 2.86 -2.85
CA ALA A 214 3.41 3.43 -3.83
C ALA A 214 4.69 3.92 -3.16
N PHE A 215 4.58 4.53 -1.98
CA PHE A 215 5.72 4.93 -1.16
C PHE A 215 6.64 3.74 -0.84
N ALA A 216 6.07 2.67 -0.29
CA ALA A 216 6.82 1.45 0.03
C ALA A 216 7.45 0.80 -1.22
N THR A 217 6.72 0.76 -2.34
CA THR A 217 7.19 0.22 -3.63
C THR A 217 8.39 0.99 -4.15
N LEU A 218 8.35 2.32 -4.12
CA LEU A 218 9.44 3.16 -4.62
C LEU A 218 10.64 3.16 -3.68
N TRP A 219 10.45 3.10 -2.38
CA TRP A 219 11.57 2.90 -1.44
C TRP A 219 12.27 1.55 -1.68
N ALA A 220 11.50 0.47 -1.89
CA ALA A 220 12.08 -0.82 -2.27
C ALA A 220 12.85 -0.74 -3.59
N ALA A 221 12.31 -0.06 -4.61
CA ALA A 221 12.96 0.10 -5.90
C ALA A 221 14.25 0.93 -5.82
N GLN A 222 14.28 2.01 -5.04
CA GLN A 222 15.47 2.84 -4.82
C GLN A 222 16.60 2.07 -4.11
N MET A 223 16.24 1.25 -3.12
CA MET A 223 17.19 0.52 -2.29
C MET A 223 17.65 -0.80 -2.94
N GLN A 224 16.96 -1.28 -3.96
CA GLN A 224 17.12 -2.62 -4.50
C GLN A 224 18.56 -2.95 -4.88
N SER A 225 19.23 -2.07 -5.62
CA SER A 225 20.58 -2.33 -6.13
C SER A 225 21.63 -2.46 -5.03
N GLU A 226 21.47 -1.76 -3.91
CA GLU A 226 22.39 -1.77 -2.78
C GLU A 226 22.02 -2.84 -1.73
N TYR A 227 20.75 -2.87 -1.32
CA TYR A 227 20.30 -3.74 -0.24
C TYR A 227 19.99 -5.18 -0.69
N ALA A 228 19.42 -5.35 -1.88
CA ALA A 228 18.94 -6.62 -2.39
C ALA A 228 19.30 -6.84 -3.87
N PRO A 229 20.59 -6.88 -4.25
CA PRO A 229 21.01 -7.03 -5.65
C PRO A 229 20.56 -8.37 -6.29
N ASP A 230 20.19 -9.36 -5.48
CA ASP A 230 19.60 -10.62 -5.88
C ASP A 230 18.11 -10.53 -6.24
N VAL A 231 17.41 -9.47 -5.79
CA VAL A 231 16.01 -9.18 -6.13
C VAL A 231 15.98 -8.18 -7.28
N GLN A 232 15.91 -8.67 -8.51
CA GLN A 232 15.80 -7.80 -9.68
C GLN A 232 14.34 -7.63 -10.08
N PHE A 233 13.87 -6.37 -10.11
CA PHE A 233 12.56 -6.06 -10.66
C PHE A 233 12.61 -6.03 -12.20
N ALA A 234 11.69 -6.72 -12.86
CA ALA A 234 11.46 -6.60 -14.29
C ALA A 234 10.79 -5.26 -14.63
N GLY A 235 10.01 -4.72 -13.71
CA GLY A 235 9.35 -3.41 -13.79
C GLY A 235 8.67 -3.04 -12.48
N VAL A 236 8.47 -1.74 -12.27
CA VAL A 236 7.79 -1.19 -11.09
C VAL A 236 6.68 -0.26 -11.55
N THR A 237 5.52 -0.34 -10.91
CA THR A 237 4.42 0.61 -11.09
C THR A 237 4.04 1.26 -9.77
N ALA A 238 3.81 2.56 -9.77
CA ALA A 238 3.41 3.30 -8.59
C ALA A 238 2.46 4.43 -8.96
N GLY A 239 1.40 4.62 -8.17
CA GLY A 239 0.42 5.67 -8.42
C GLY A 239 0.00 6.40 -7.15
N GLY A 240 -0.50 7.64 -7.30
CA GLY A 240 -0.88 8.46 -6.15
C GLY A 240 0.27 8.65 -5.15
N ILE A 241 1.46 8.98 -5.65
CA ILE A 241 2.74 8.87 -4.94
C ILE A 241 2.91 10.02 -3.94
N PRO A 242 3.05 9.75 -2.62
CA PRO A 242 3.34 10.77 -1.61
C PRO A 242 4.85 11.09 -1.62
N ALA A 243 5.27 11.92 -2.59
CA ALA A 243 6.67 12.28 -2.80
C ALA A 243 7.10 13.55 -2.05
N ASP A 244 6.14 14.34 -1.57
CA ASP A 244 6.35 15.57 -0.77
C ASP A 244 5.41 15.50 0.43
N TRP A 245 5.92 14.98 1.55
CA TRP A 245 5.15 14.83 2.78
C TRP A 245 4.71 16.16 3.39
N PRO A 246 5.57 17.19 3.46
CA PRO A 246 5.16 18.51 3.94
C PRO A 246 3.98 19.09 3.15
N ALA A 247 4.05 19.07 1.83
CA ALA A 247 2.95 19.57 1.00
C ALA A 247 1.66 18.74 1.17
N MET A 248 1.79 17.42 1.33
CA MET A 248 0.65 16.53 1.55
C MET A 248 -0.04 16.86 2.88
N VAL A 249 0.69 16.90 4.01
CA VAL A 249 0.08 17.14 5.33
C VAL A 249 -0.56 18.51 5.43
N HIS A 250 0.06 19.54 4.85
CA HIS A 250 -0.55 20.87 4.76
C HIS A 250 -1.80 20.87 3.86
N GLY A 251 -1.78 20.10 2.78
CA GLY A 251 -2.90 20.04 1.82
C GLY A 251 -4.17 19.39 2.39
N VAL A 252 -4.03 18.49 3.34
CA VAL A 252 -5.18 17.79 3.96
C VAL A 252 -5.63 18.40 5.29
N ASP A 253 -4.81 19.25 5.93
CA ASP A 253 -5.11 19.86 7.23
C ASP A 253 -6.40 20.70 7.17
N GLY A 254 -7.24 20.60 8.18
CA GLY A 254 -8.56 21.27 8.23
C GLY A 254 -9.60 20.70 7.28
N GLY A 255 -9.27 19.71 6.45
CA GLY A 255 -10.16 19.09 5.48
C GLY A 255 -10.73 17.74 5.93
N THR A 256 -11.48 17.10 5.01
CA THR A 256 -12.08 15.78 5.29
C THR A 256 -11.05 14.68 5.47
N GLN A 257 -9.81 14.89 5.03
CA GLN A 257 -8.68 13.97 5.16
C GLN A 257 -7.64 14.44 6.20
N ALA A 258 -7.99 15.40 7.06
CA ALA A 258 -7.08 15.94 8.10
C ALA A 258 -6.50 14.85 9.03
N GLY A 259 -7.21 13.73 9.17
CA GLY A 259 -6.70 12.57 9.90
C GLY A 259 -5.37 12.03 9.37
N LEU A 260 -5.05 12.21 8.09
CA LEU A 260 -3.76 11.80 7.53
C LEU A 260 -2.60 12.70 8.01
N ALA A 261 -2.85 13.99 8.24
CA ALA A 261 -1.86 14.89 8.84
C ALA A 261 -1.62 14.52 10.32
N MET A 262 -2.68 14.20 11.07
CA MET A 262 -2.57 13.70 12.45
C MET A 262 -1.88 12.34 12.52
N LEU A 263 -2.14 11.45 11.57
CA LEU A 263 -1.46 10.15 11.45
C LEU A 263 0.05 10.36 11.24
N ALA A 264 0.45 11.26 10.32
CA ALA A 264 1.86 11.56 10.04
C ALA A 264 2.56 12.14 11.28
N LEU A 265 1.93 13.10 11.98
CA LEU A 265 2.47 13.68 13.21
C LEU A 265 2.67 12.62 14.30
N THR A 266 1.65 11.75 14.49
CA THR A 266 1.70 10.67 15.48
C THR A 266 2.74 9.62 15.10
N ALA A 267 2.86 9.29 13.81
CA ALA A 267 3.86 8.36 13.29
C ALA A 267 5.29 8.81 13.59
N ILE A 268 5.60 10.08 13.31
CA ILE A 268 6.93 10.64 13.57
C ILE A 268 7.23 10.64 15.06
N ALA A 269 6.31 11.09 15.90
CA ALA A 269 6.48 11.07 17.36
C ALA A 269 6.71 9.66 17.91
N LYS A 270 6.05 8.64 17.31
CA LYS A 270 6.20 7.22 17.66
C LYS A 270 7.55 6.66 17.17
N ASN A 271 7.85 6.85 15.90
CA ASN A 271 8.98 6.22 15.23
C ASN A 271 10.32 6.85 15.62
N GLU A 272 10.30 8.14 15.94
CA GLU A 272 11.47 8.95 16.25
C GLU A 272 11.26 9.70 17.59
N PRO A 273 11.27 8.99 18.72
CA PRO A 273 10.96 9.58 20.03
C PRO A 273 11.94 10.71 20.44
N ASN A 274 13.12 10.77 19.81
CA ASN A 274 14.12 11.82 20.04
C ASN A 274 14.07 12.96 19.01
N SER A 275 13.04 13.00 18.14
CA SER A 275 12.89 14.04 17.11
C SER A 275 12.49 15.41 17.65
N GLY A 276 12.00 15.47 18.89
CA GLY A 276 11.41 16.69 19.46
C GLY A 276 9.92 16.88 19.10
N VAL A 277 9.36 16.08 18.21
CA VAL A 277 7.96 16.26 17.72
C VAL A 277 6.93 16.01 18.83
N LEU A 278 7.17 15.09 19.74
CA LEU A 278 6.25 14.83 20.87
C LEU A 278 6.17 16.04 21.82
N GLU A 279 7.26 16.78 21.97
CA GLU A 279 7.36 17.99 22.80
C GLU A 279 6.57 19.15 22.21
N LEU A 280 6.36 19.18 20.90
CA LEU A 280 5.56 20.18 20.21
C LEU A 280 4.05 20.04 20.48
N LEU A 281 3.60 18.91 21.03
CA LEU A 281 2.18 18.67 21.31
C LEU A 281 1.75 19.37 22.62
N ASN A 282 0.55 19.96 22.61
CA ASN A 282 -0.12 20.43 23.83
C ASN A 282 -0.69 19.25 24.63
N GLU A 283 -1.35 19.50 25.75
CA GLU A 283 -1.92 18.47 26.61
C GLU A 283 -2.92 17.57 25.85
N ARG A 284 -3.81 18.17 25.04
CA ARG A 284 -4.79 17.46 24.21
C ARG A 284 -4.07 16.59 23.16
N GLY A 285 -3.03 17.13 22.52
CA GLY A 285 -2.23 16.40 21.53
C GLY A 285 -1.52 15.20 22.13
N ARG A 286 -0.95 15.35 23.34
CA ARG A 286 -0.29 14.22 24.06
C ARG A 286 -1.30 13.17 24.51
N SER A 287 -2.50 13.57 24.96
CA SER A 287 -3.56 12.62 25.29
C SER A 287 -3.99 11.81 24.06
N ASN A 288 -4.21 12.49 22.93
CA ASN A 288 -4.57 11.84 21.69
C ASN A 288 -3.44 10.91 21.16
N PHE A 289 -2.18 11.33 21.26
CA PHE A 289 -1.05 10.47 20.92
C PHE A 289 -1.09 9.16 21.70
N ALA A 290 -1.30 9.21 23.01
CA ALA A 290 -1.36 8.02 23.86
C ALA A 290 -2.52 7.07 23.48
N GLU A 291 -3.66 7.64 23.03
CA GLU A 291 -4.81 6.86 22.59
C GLU A 291 -4.58 6.23 21.20
N ASP A 292 -3.95 6.96 20.27
CA ASP A 292 -3.94 6.66 18.85
C ASP A 292 -2.65 6.01 18.37
N VAL A 293 -1.64 5.87 19.22
CA VAL A 293 -0.31 5.33 18.87
C VAL A 293 -0.34 3.91 18.28
N ASN A 294 -1.47 3.22 18.39
CA ASN A 294 -1.73 1.91 17.78
C ASN A 294 -3.04 1.89 16.95
N ALA A 295 -3.52 3.05 16.51
CA ALA A 295 -4.72 3.14 15.70
C ALA A 295 -4.43 2.90 14.21
N CYS A 296 -5.47 2.55 13.46
CA CYS A 296 -5.39 2.38 12.01
C CYS A 296 -5.68 3.70 11.28
N GLY A 297 -5.16 3.88 10.07
CA GLY A 297 -5.38 5.07 9.27
C GLY A 297 -6.85 5.48 9.13
N PRO A 298 -7.78 4.57 8.82
CA PRO A 298 -9.22 4.90 8.81
C PRO A 298 -9.77 5.43 10.14
N ASP A 299 -9.24 5.01 11.29
CA ASP A 299 -9.63 5.55 12.60
C ASP A 299 -9.25 7.04 12.69
N PHE A 300 -8.04 7.40 12.22
CA PHE A 300 -7.60 8.79 12.15
C PHE A 300 -8.48 9.63 11.23
N VAL A 301 -8.78 9.15 10.02
CA VAL A 301 -9.62 9.88 9.07
C VAL A 301 -11.00 10.18 9.66
N VAL A 302 -11.59 9.23 10.38
CA VAL A 302 -12.90 9.41 11.03
C VAL A 302 -12.80 10.35 12.25
N LYS A 303 -11.79 10.14 13.11
CA LYS A 303 -11.64 10.89 14.38
C LYS A 303 -11.31 12.36 14.14
N TYR A 304 -10.50 12.66 13.14
CA TYR A 304 -9.93 13.99 12.91
C TYR A 304 -10.49 14.72 11.68
N ILE A 305 -11.66 14.31 11.20
CA ILE A 305 -12.33 15.01 10.09
C ILE A 305 -12.47 16.50 10.38
N ASN A 306 -11.99 17.35 9.46
CA ASN A 306 -11.96 18.82 9.55
C ASN A 306 -11.18 19.37 10.77
N ALA A 307 -10.35 18.58 11.43
CA ALA A 307 -9.49 19.07 12.51
C ALA A 307 -8.27 19.82 11.94
N HIS A 308 -7.79 20.80 12.65
CA HIS A 308 -6.49 21.42 12.39
C HIS A 308 -5.44 20.84 13.32
N VAL A 309 -4.28 20.50 12.77
CA VAL A 309 -3.18 19.89 13.55
C VAL A 309 -2.71 20.83 14.65
N ASP A 310 -2.75 22.15 14.40
CA ASP A 310 -2.40 23.18 15.39
C ASP A 310 -3.32 23.19 16.63
N ASP A 311 -4.55 22.65 16.55
CA ASP A 311 -5.42 22.47 17.72
C ASP A 311 -4.82 21.51 18.77
N PHE A 312 -3.87 20.68 18.35
CA PHE A 312 -3.18 19.67 19.15
C PHE A 312 -1.72 20.04 19.46
N ALA A 313 -1.25 21.20 18.98
CA ALA A 313 0.12 21.67 19.14
C ALA A 313 0.26 22.73 20.23
N ALA A 314 1.42 22.78 20.86
CA ALA A 314 1.82 23.82 21.80
C ALA A 314 2.51 25.01 21.10
N VAL A 315 2.82 24.86 19.81
CA VAL A 315 3.44 25.85 18.95
C VAL A 315 2.54 26.09 17.73
N PRO A 316 2.52 27.30 17.17
CA PRO A 316 1.79 27.57 15.93
C PRO A 316 2.51 26.95 14.75
N ASP A 317 1.76 26.58 13.72
CA ASP A 317 2.25 26.03 12.44
C ASP A 317 3.22 24.86 12.66
N VAL A 318 2.77 23.88 13.45
CA VAL A 318 3.59 22.72 13.84
C VAL A 318 4.08 21.92 12.65
N LEU A 319 3.33 21.88 11.56
CA LEU A 319 3.71 21.17 10.32
C LEU A 319 4.89 21.84 9.60
N SER A 320 5.13 23.12 9.84
CA SER A 320 6.33 23.86 9.37
C SER A 320 7.47 23.88 10.37
N HIS A 321 7.28 23.34 11.60
CA HIS A 321 8.31 23.34 12.62
C HIS A 321 9.57 22.56 12.16
N PRO A 322 10.79 23.06 12.43
CA PRO A 322 12.02 22.42 11.96
C PRO A 322 12.16 20.94 12.34
N ASP A 323 11.72 20.54 13.54
CA ASP A 323 11.80 19.14 13.99
C ASP A 323 10.88 18.23 13.18
N PHE A 324 9.63 18.68 12.90
CA PHE A 324 8.70 17.95 12.06
C PHE A 324 9.20 17.88 10.61
N ARG A 325 9.67 19.02 10.07
CA ARG A 325 10.24 19.09 8.72
C ARG A 325 11.44 18.17 8.57
N ALA A 326 12.40 18.22 9.50
CA ALA A 326 13.57 17.35 9.44
C ALA A 326 13.22 15.85 9.45
N ALA A 327 12.13 15.45 10.13
CA ALA A 327 11.66 14.07 10.11
C ALA A 327 11.00 13.70 8.79
N THR A 328 10.13 14.56 8.22
CA THR A 328 9.49 14.32 6.94
C THR A 328 10.46 14.35 5.76
N ASP A 329 11.45 15.25 5.76
CA ASP A 329 12.47 15.39 4.72
C ASP A 329 13.31 14.09 4.59
N ARG A 330 13.55 13.37 5.69
CA ARG A 330 14.21 12.05 5.66
C ARG A 330 13.41 10.97 4.94
N GLN A 331 12.11 11.17 4.80
CA GLN A 331 11.19 10.23 4.17
C GLN A 331 10.89 10.58 2.71
N GLU A 332 11.54 11.60 2.15
CA GLU A 332 11.36 12.00 0.75
C GLU A 332 11.93 10.94 -0.21
N LEU A 333 11.17 10.68 -1.27
CA LEU A 333 11.63 9.90 -2.42
C LEU A 333 12.54 10.76 -3.32
N GLY A 334 13.35 10.13 -4.17
CA GLY A 334 14.16 10.83 -5.17
C GLY A 334 15.64 11.01 -4.80
N GLY A 335 16.08 10.47 -3.66
CA GLY A 335 17.50 10.44 -3.26
C GLY A 335 18.37 9.57 -4.17
N GLY A 336 17.78 8.57 -4.86
CA GLY A 336 18.41 7.74 -5.88
C GLY A 336 17.36 7.24 -6.87
N ALA A 337 17.62 7.33 -8.19
CA ALA A 337 16.71 6.79 -9.17
C ALA A 337 16.79 5.26 -9.21
N PRO A 338 15.66 4.55 -9.20
CA PRO A 338 15.64 3.12 -9.47
C PRO A 338 16.23 2.79 -10.84
N VAL A 339 17.02 1.71 -10.92
CA VAL A 339 17.56 1.21 -12.20
C VAL A 339 16.53 0.41 -13.00
N THR A 340 15.40 0.11 -12.39
CA THR A 340 14.30 -0.66 -12.96
C THR A 340 13.38 0.26 -13.77
N PRO A 341 12.89 -0.16 -14.95
CA PRO A 341 11.88 0.57 -15.68
C PRO A 341 10.60 0.79 -14.87
N MET A 342 10.05 1.99 -14.91
CA MET A 342 8.90 2.38 -14.10
C MET A 342 7.71 2.88 -14.94
N TYR A 343 6.49 2.60 -14.43
CA TYR A 343 5.25 3.23 -14.86
C TYR A 343 4.67 4.00 -13.67
N LEU A 344 4.73 5.32 -13.73
CA LEU A 344 4.33 6.19 -12.63
C LEU A 344 3.10 7.01 -13.04
N TYR A 345 2.07 7.04 -12.18
CA TYR A 345 0.83 7.74 -12.52
C TYR A 345 0.26 8.51 -11.33
N HIS A 346 -0.35 9.66 -11.62
CA HIS A 346 -0.91 10.53 -10.60
C HIS A 346 -2.07 11.36 -11.17
N SER A 347 -3.10 11.65 -10.36
CA SER A 347 -4.17 12.56 -10.79
C SER A 347 -3.70 14.01 -10.79
N THR A 348 -4.03 14.76 -11.84
CA THR A 348 -3.80 16.21 -11.88
C THR A 348 -4.67 16.98 -10.89
N THR A 349 -5.73 16.35 -10.37
CA THR A 349 -6.68 16.91 -9.41
C THR A 349 -6.76 16.07 -8.14
N ASP A 350 -5.63 15.44 -7.76
CA ASP A 350 -5.56 14.66 -6.52
C ASP A 350 -5.90 15.55 -5.31
N ASN A 351 -6.87 15.11 -4.54
CA ASN A 351 -7.39 15.86 -3.39
C ASN A 351 -6.80 15.40 -2.05
N VAL A 352 -5.84 14.48 -2.09
CA VAL A 352 -5.10 13.96 -0.93
C VAL A 352 -3.62 14.29 -1.06
N ILE A 353 -3.04 13.97 -2.23
CA ILE A 353 -1.61 14.12 -2.46
C ILE A 353 -1.39 15.11 -3.61
N PRO A 354 -0.85 16.32 -3.35
CA PRO A 354 -0.63 17.33 -4.38
C PRO A 354 0.25 16.82 -5.53
N VAL A 355 -0.19 17.03 -6.78
CA VAL A 355 0.50 16.57 -8.00
C VAL A 355 1.89 17.21 -8.19
N ALA A 356 2.16 18.35 -7.55
CA ALA A 356 3.46 19.02 -7.64
C ALA A 356 4.61 18.11 -7.18
N GLY A 357 4.46 17.44 -6.04
CA GLY A 357 5.48 16.51 -5.52
C GLY A 357 5.77 15.35 -6.48
N PHE A 358 4.73 14.83 -7.16
CA PHE A 358 4.91 13.84 -8.22
C PHE A 358 5.72 14.39 -9.41
N THR A 359 5.40 15.60 -9.87
CA THR A 359 6.11 16.24 -10.99
C THR A 359 7.58 16.49 -10.66
N ASP A 360 7.87 16.92 -9.42
CA ASP A 360 9.24 17.14 -8.95
C ASP A 360 10.02 15.83 -8.81
N LEU A 361 9.36 14.75 -8.32
CA LEU A 361 9.95 13.42 -8.26
C LEU A 361 10.33 12.90 -9.66
N LEU A 362 9.44 13.06 -10.65
CA LEU A 362 9.73 12.71 -12.03
C LEU A 362 10.96 13.47 -12.54
N GLY A 363 11.04 14.79 -12.27
CA GLY A 363 12.19 15.61 -12.63
C GLY A 363 13.49 15.08 -12.03
N ARG A 364 13.49 14.73 -10.74
CA ARG A 364 14.66 14.17 -10.05
C ARG A 364 15.09 12.81 -10.62
N TYR A 365 14.16 11.90 -10.84
CA TYR A 365 14.47 10.58 -11.40
C TYR A 365 14.95 10.66 -12.86
N CYS A 366 14.31 11.50 -13.68
CA CYS A 366 14.72 11.70 -15.08
C CYS A 366 16.11 12.31 -15.19
N ALA A 367 16.45 13.28 -14.33
CA ALA A 367 17.79 13.86 -14.28
C ALA A 367 18.89 12.86 -13.91
N GLN A 368 18.51 11.78 -13.21
CA GLN A 368 19.39 10.67 -12.83
C GLN A 368 19.39 9.51 -13.85
N GLY A 369 18.69 9.66 -14.99
CA GLY A 369 18.71 8.70 -16.09
C GLY A 369 17.74 7.51 -15.93
N ALA A 370 16.68 7.65 -15.15
CA ALA A 370 15.67 6.59 -15.01
C ALA A 370 14.86 6.39 -16.31
N ASP A 371 14.41 5.15 -16.53
CA ASP A 371 13.48 4.81 -17.60
C ASP A 371 12.04 4.86 -17.07
N ILE A 372 11.29 5.89 -17.41
CA ILE A 372 9.96 6.15 -16.87
C ILE A 372 8.93 6.36 -17.99
N THR A 373 7.81 5.65 -17.90
CA THR A 373 6.55 6.03 -18.52
C THR A 373 5.69 6.71 -17.46
N SER A 374 5.41 8.01 -17.62
CA SER A 374 4.58 8.76 -16.67
C SER A 374 3.20 9.09 -17.22
N VAL A 375 2.19 9.09 -16.34
CA VAL A 375 0.81 9.45 -16.66
C VAL A 375 0.31 10.52 -15.69
N HIS A 376 0.01 11.72 -16.24
CA HIS A 376 -0.74 12.74 -15.54
C HIS A 376 -2.23 12.50 -15.82
N SER A 377 -2.86 11.71 -14.98
CA SER A 377 -4.25 11.30 -15.16
C SER A 377 -5.21 12.48 -14.98
N THR A 378 -6.20 12.57 -15.85
CA THR A 378 -7.32 13.53 -15.75
C THR A 378 -8.50 12.98 -14.95
N LEU A 379 -8.41 11.76 -14.42
CA LEU A 379 -9.43 11.21 -13.55
C LEU A 379 -9.50 12.02 -12.25
N PRO A 380 -10.70 12.36 -11.78
CA PRO A 380 -10.85 13.26 -10.65
C PRO A 380 -10.49 12.60 -9.31
N GLY A 381 -9.54 13.22 -8.59
CA GLY A 381 -9.21 12.85 -7.22
C GLY A 381 -8.36 11.60 -7.05
N HIS A 382 -8.03 11.29 -5.81
CA HIS A 382 -7.09 10.23 -5.42
C HIS A 382 -7.63 8.83 -5.75
N ASN A 383 -8.72 8.42 -5.13
CA ASN A 383 -9.22 7.04 -5.24
C ASN A 383 -9.72 6.64 -6.64
N PRO A 384 -10.44 7.48 -7.43
CA PRO A 384 -10.83 7.12 -8.79
C PRO A 384 -9.63 6.86 -9.71
N THR A 385 -8.49 7.54 -9.49
CA THR A 385 -7.27 7.33 -10.26
C THR A 385 -6.64 5.96 -10.00
N ALA A 386 -6.69 5.46 -8.76
CA ALA A 386 -6.24 4.11 -8.43
C ALA A 386 -6.90 3.06 -9.33
N VAL A 387 -8.23 3.17 -9.47
CA VAL A 387 -9.03 2.21 -10.26
C VAL A 387 -8.87 2.43 -11.76
N GLY A 388 -8.92 3.70 -12.20
CA GLY A 388 -8.95 4.02 -13.62
C GLY A 388 -7.63 3.76 -14.34
N GLU A 389 -6.50 3.95 -13.65
CA GLU A 389 -5.16 3.71 -14.21
C GLU A 389 -4.63 2.28 -13.96
N ALA A 390 -5.34 1.46 -13.21
CA ALA A 390 -4.92 0.10 -12.89
C ALA A 390 -4.67 -0.77 -14.14
N ALA A 391 -5.43 -0.57 -15.21
CA ALA A 391 -5.25 -1.30 -16.46
C ALA A 391 -3.91 -0.96 -17.13
N GLY A 392 -3.49 0.32 -17.08
CA GLY A 392 -2.20 0.78 -17.59
C GLY A 392 -1.04 0.18 -16.79
N ALA A 393 -1.12 0.24 -15.46
CA ALA A 393 -0.14 -0.36 -14.55
C ALA A 393 0.01 -1.87 -14.77
N MET A 394 -1.12 -2.58 -14.84
CA MET A 394 -1.15 -4.02 -15.07
C MET A 394 -0.63 -4.42 -16.46
N GLY A 395 -0.93 -3.61 -17.49
CA GLY A 395 -0.43 -3.80 -18.85
C GLY A 395 1.09 -3.62 -18.92
N PHE A 396 1.61 -2.58 -18.27
CA PHE A 396 3.05 -2.34 -18.19
C PHE A 396 3.77 -3.54 -17.55
N LEU A 397 3.29 -4.06 -16.42
CA LEU A 397 3.90 -5.22 -15.77
C LEU A 397 3.80 -6.47 -16.64
N ALA A 398 2.69 -6.69 -17.34
CA ALA A 398 2.53 -7.83 -18.25
C ALA A 398 3.59 -7.80 -19.37
N ASP A 399 3.86 -6.64 -19.94
CA ASP A 399 4.91 -6.44 -20.93
C ASP A 399 6.30 -6.74 -20.36
N ARG A 400 6.58 -6.29 -19.14
CA ARG A 400 7.86 -6.58 -18.46
C ARG A 400 8.04 -8.07 -18.20
N PHE A 401 6.99 -8.74 -17.75
CA PHE A 401 7.03 -10.19 -17.53
C PHE A 401 7.16 -10.99 -18.83
N ALA A 402 6.71 -10.43 -19.93
CA ALA A 402 6.92 -10.99 -21.28
C ALA A 402 8.28 -10.62 -21.91
N GLY A 403 9.13 -9.87 -21.21
CA GLY A 403 10.44 -9.45 -21.71
C GLY A 403 10.38 -8.37 -22.80
N VAL A 404 9.25 -7.69 -22.96
CA VAL A 404 9.13 -6.57 -23.92
C VAL A 404 9.98 -5.39 -23.42
N PRO A 405 10.90 -4.82 -24.19
CA PRO A 405 11.74 -3.71 -23.75
C PRO A 405 10.93 -2.41 -23.56
N VAL A 406 11.41 -1.49 -22.70
CA VAL A 406 10.91 -0.11 -22.62
C VAL A 406 11.72 0.81 -23.52
N ALA A 407 11.13 1.92 -23.94
CA ALA A 407 11.89 3.01 -24.50
C ALA A 407 12.76 3.66 -23.39
N PRO A 408 14.07 3.87 -23.63
CA PRO A 408 14.94 4.48 -22.62
C PRO A 408 14.57 5.95 -22.37
N GLY A 409 14.79 6.40 -21.12
CA GLY A 409 14.50 7.76 -20.68
C GLY A 409 13.06 7.98 -20.22
N CYS A 410 12.67 9.25 -20.10
CA CYS A 410 11.37 9.64 -19.55
C CYS A 410 10.37 10.00 -20.64
N HIS A 411 9.21 9.39 -20.60
CA HIS A 411 8.12 9.58 -21.54
C HIS A 411 6.82 9.87 -20.83
N GLY A 412 6.17 11.03 -21.12
CA GLY A 412 4.85 11.38 -20.62
C GLY A 412 3.73 10.91 -21.56
N ARG A 413 2.59 10.55 -20.99
CA ARG A 413 1.33 10.24 -21.70
C ARG A 413 0.19 11.10 -21.15
#